data_a4c19c23e0a403ce47e7d65e5b18c6aa
#
_entry.id   a4c19c23e0a403ce47e7d65e5b18c6aa
#
_cell.length_a   1.000
_cell.length_b   1.000
_cell.length_c   1.000
_cell.angle_alpha   90.00
_cell.angle_beta   90.00
_cell.angle_gamma   90.00
#
_symmetry.space_group_name_H-M   'P 1'
#
loop_
_entity.id
_entity.type
_entity.pdbx_description
1 polymer ?
#
loop_
_entity_poly.entity_id
_entity_poly.type
_entity_poly.pdbx_seq_one_letter_code
_entity_poly.pdbx_strand_id
1 'polypeptide(L)' 'MKDYDKCHKCGGQGVYLGSQEVGYTHNGYVQIEHDYECEDCQATWDVNFELTPKTR' A
#
# COMPACT_ATOMS: atom_id res chain seq x y z
N MET A 1 14.73 -4.67 3.46
CA MET A 1 13.82 -4.18 4.50
C MET A 1 12.82 -3.21 3.89
N LYS A 2 11.58 -3.34 4.25
CA LYS A 2 10.53 -2.52 3.65
C LYS A 2 10.07 -1.46 4.61
N ASP A 3 10.00 -0.24 4.10
CA ASP A 3 9.62 0.90 4.92
C ASP A 3 8.35 1.55 4.43
N TYR A 4 7.55 0.81 3.64
CA TYR A 4 6.36 1.41 3.07
C TYR A 4 5.32 1.75 4.12
N ASP A 5 5.43 1.17 5.30
CA ASP A 5 4.49 1.46 6.39
C ASP A 5 5.05 2.48 7.37
N LYS A 6 6.08 3.21 6.98
CA LYS A 6 6.62 4.25 7.83
C LYS A 6 6.36 5.62 7.24
N CYS A 7 6.05 6.55 8.11
CA CYS A 7 5.76 7.91 7.68
C CYS A 7 7.01 8.57 7.14
N HIS A 8 6.89 9.20 5.99
CA HIS A 8 8.03 9.89 5.39
C HIS A 8 8.26 11.26 6.00
N LYS A 9 7.30 11.77 6.74
CA LYS A 9 7.44 13.11 7.32
C LYS A 9 8.04 13.08 8.71
N CYS A 10 7.56 12.21 9.57
CA CYS A 10 8.02 12.19 10.94
C CYS A 10 8.69 10.89 11.34
N GLY A 11 8.67 9.91 10.46
CA GLY A 11 9.27 8.61 10.77
C GLY A 11 8.43 7.74 11.67
N GLY A 12 7.19 8.14 11.92
CA GLY A 12 6.32 7.36 12.79
C GLY A 12 5.81 6.12 12.10
N GLN A 13 5.10 5.31 12.86
CA GLN A 13 4.59 4.04 12.35
C GLN A 13 3.27 4.26 11.62
N GLY A 14 3.15 3.67 10.45
CA GLY A 14 1.91 3.72 9.70
C GLY A 14 0.95 2.65 10.19
N VAL A 15 -0.33 3.02 10.22
CA VAL A 15 -1.39 2.10 10.59
C VAL A 15 -2.12 1.71 9.31
N TYR A 16 -2.28 0.43 9.10
CA TYR A 16 -2.96 -0.09 7.91
C TYR A 16 -4.45 0.21 8.02
N LEU A 17 -4.97 0.93 7.04
CA LEU A 17 -6.38 1.29 7.03
C LEU A 17 -7.22 0.33 6.21
N GLY A 18 -6.66 -0.21 5.15
CA GLY A 18 -7.41 -1.13 4.31
C GLY A 18 -6.78 -1.20 2.93
N SER A 19 -7.37 -2.00 2.09
CA SER A 19 -6.87 -2.17 0.74
C SER A 19 -8.01 -2.21 -0.24
N GLN A 20 -7.70 -1.92 -1.50
CA GLN A 20 -8.68 -2.00 -2.56
C GLN A 20 -7.99 -2.33 -3.87
N GLU A 21 -8.73 -2.95 -4.76
CA GLU A 21 -8.24 -3.24 -6.10
C GLU A 21 -8.38 -1.98 -6.94
N VAL A 22 -7.29 -1.59 -7.56
CA VAL A 22 -7.32 -0.38 -8.40
C VAL A 22 -7.30 -0.72 -9.88
N GLY A 23 -7.10 -1.98 -10.24
CA GLY A 23 -7.14 -2.35 -11.64
C GLY A 23 -6.17 -3.45 -11.96
N TYR A 24 -5.93 -3.60 -13.25
CA TYR A 24 -4.99 -4.61 -13.74
C TYR A 24 -3.89 -3.93 -14.52
N THR A 25 -2.69 -4.50 -14.44
CA THR A 25 -1.63 -4.07 -15.32
C THR A 25 -1.87 -4.68 -16.71
N HIS A 26 -1.12 -4.18 -17.69
CA HIS A 26 -1.26 -4.73 -19.03
C HIS A 26 -0.70 -6.15 -19.11
N ASN A 27 -0.01 -6.61 -18.08
CA ASN A 27 0.44 -7.99 -17.99
C ASN A 27 -0.57 -8.90 -17.32
N GLY A 28 -1.72 -8.35 -16.92
CA GLY A 28 -2.74 -9.16 -16.30
C GLY A 28 -2.59 -9.33 -14.80
N TYR A 29 -1.69 -8.60 -14.17
CA TYR A 29 -1.54 -8.66 -12.73
C TYR A 29 -2.57 -7.75 -12.09
N VAL A 30 -3.08 -8.19 -10.95
CA VAL A 30 -4.02 -7.38 -10.18
C VAL A 30 -3.21 -6.38 -9.36
N GLN A 31 -3.60 -5.13 -9.43
CA GLN A 31 -2.97 -4.08 -8.62
C GLN A 31 -3.82 -3.79 -7.41
N ILE A 32 -3.18 -3.81 -6.25
CA ILE A 32 -3.82 -3.57 -4.96
C ILE A 32 -3.19 -2.33 -4.35
N GLU A 33 -4.03 -1.48 -3.83
CA GLU A 33 -3.56 -0.28 -3.13
C GLU A 33 -3.84 -0.43 -1.65
N HIS A 34 -2.80 -0.27 -0.84
CA HIS A 34 -2.92 -0.31 0.62
C HIS A 34 -2.83 1.10 1.15
N ASP A 35 -3.74 1.45 2.03
CA ASP A 35 -3.78 2.80 2.61
C ASP A 35 -3.25 2.76 4.03
N TYR A 36 -2.46 3.77 4.37
CA TYR A 36 -1.86 3.88 5.69
C TYR A 36 -2.04 5.29 6.22
N GLU A 37 -2.04 5.41 7.53
CA GLU A 37 -2.08 6.70 8.21
C GLU A 37 -1.06 6.69 9.34
N CYS A 38 -0.29 7.76 9.44
CA CYS A 38 0.67 7.87 10.53
C CYS A 38 -0.06 8.13 11.83
N GLU A 39 0.27 7.35 12.85
CA GLU A 39 -0.40 7.52 14.14
C GLU A 39 0.09 8.75 14.89
N ASP A 40 1.19 9.34 14.47
CA ASP A 40 1.75 10.49 15.16
C ASP A 40 1.34 11.81 14.51
N CYS A 41 1.47 11.93 13.20
CA CYS A 41 1.19 13.19 12.53
C CYS A 41 -0.02 13.14 11.62
N GLN A 42 -0.70 12.02 11.54
CA GLN A 42 -1.91 11.83 10.75
C GLN A 42 -1.71 12.03 9.25
N ALA A 43 -0.47 11.95 8.79
CA ALA A 43 -0.23 11.96 7.35
C ALA A 43 -0.73 10.64 6.77
N THR A 44 -1.27 10.70 5.57
CA THR A 44 -1.76 9.49 4.91
C THR A 44 -1.00 9.28 3.60
N TRP A 45 -0.87 8.02 3.23
CA TRP A 45 -0.24 7.68 1.97
C TRP A 45 -0.76 6.32 1.53
N ASP A 46 -0.50 6.00 0.28
CA ASP A 46 -0.88 4.70 -0.23
C ASP A 46 0.33 4.02 -0.86
N VAL A 47 0.28 2.71 -0.88
CA VAL A 47 1.34 1.88 -1.45
C VAL A 47 0.68 0.91 -2.40
N ASN A 48 1.23 0.80 -3.60
CA ASN A 48 0.68 -0.08 -4.63
C ASN A 48 1.47 -1.37 -4.70
N PHE A 49 0.76 -2.46 -4.84
CA PHE A 49 1.36 -3.78 -4.99
C PHE A 49 0.78 -4.45 -6.23
N GLU A 50 1.60 -5.26 -6.85
CA GLU A 50 1.15 -6.10 -7.95
C GLU A 50 1.09 -7.53 -7.47
N LEU A 51 -0.06 -8.16 -7.64
CA LEU A 51 -0.23 -9.55 -7.28
C LEU A 51 -0.10 -10.41 -8.52
N THR A 52 0.64 -11.49 -8.40
CA THR A 52 0.74 -12.44 -9.48
C THR A 52 -0.61 -13.08 -9.71
N PRO A 53 -1.08 -13.20 -10.95
CA PRO A 53 -2.37 -13.84 -11.17
C PRO A 53 -2.33 -15.29 -10.73
N LYS A 54 -3.44 -15.78 -10.25
CA LYS A 54 -3.56 -17.17 -9.92
C LYS A 54 -3.65 -17.97 -11.17
N THR A 55 -2.77 -18.90 -11.31
CA THR A 55 -2.83 -19.75 -12.46
C THR A 55 -3.34 -21.07 -12.05
N ARG A 56 -3.83 -21.54 -12.44
CA ARG A 56 -4.11 -22.65 -12.05
C ARG A 56 -4.50 -23.25 -12.35
#